data_70113c4a9c131b65bcc8b1f07d9d9743
#
_entry.id   70113c4a9c131b65bcc8b1f07d9d9743
#
_cell.length_a   1.000
_cell.length_b   1.000
_cell.length_c   1.000
_cell.angle_alpha   90.00
_cell.angle_beta   90.00
_cell.angle_gamma   90.00
#
_symmetry.space_group_name_H-M   'P 1'
#
loop_
_entity.id
_entity.type
_entity.pdbx_description
1 polymer ?
#
loop_
_entity_poly.entity_id
_entity_poly.type
_entity_poly.pdbx_seq_one_letter_code
_entity_poly.pdbx_strand_id
1 'polypeptide(L)'
;MHKKFYLCRMSFLRYDSEHFLLFLSEQRVENYHPDTTMSESDGDSQAVTAYSYEGSEIDGSTKIEAKSASYREFVNGLVRTKYSQSDVEAILCNHGDGNKEHETEYLTFQNWREQAKQMAKELIDRDIS
;
A
#
# COMPACT_ATOMS: atom_id res chain seq x y z
N MET A 1 1.47 1.65 12.42
CA MET A 1 0.61 1.30 11.30
C MET A 1 -0.76 0.91 11.78
N HIS A 2 -1.75 1.16 10.96
CA HIS A 2 -3.14 0.90 11.30
C HIS A 2 -3.69 -0.18 10.39
N LYS A 3 -4.43 -1.12 10.97
CA LYS A 3 -5.07 -2.18 10.20
C LYS A 3 -6.58 -2.03 10.32
N LYS A 4 -7.27 -2.16 9.20
CA LYS A 4 -8.72 -2.06 9.20
C LYS A 4 -9.33 -3.11 8.28
N PHE A 5 -10.53 -3.57 8.66
CA PHE A 5 -11.27 -4.57 7.91
C PHE A 5 -12.43 -3.94 7.17
N TYR A 6 -12.65 -4.41 5.96
CA TYR A 6 -13.74 -3.93 5.10
C TYR A 6 -14.52 -5.12 4.56
N LEU A 7 -15.80 -4.93 4.38
CA LEU A 7 -16.63 -5.99 3.82
C LEU A 7 -16.62 -6.03 2.30
N CYS A 8 -15.98 -5.05 1.68
CA CYS A 8 -15.78 -5.06 0.24
C CYS A 8 -14.29 -4.86 -0.05
N ARG A 9 -13.89 -5.28 -1.23
CA ARG A 9 -12.49 -5.15 -1.62
C ARG A 9 -12.18 -3.71 -1.99
N MET A 10 -11.09 -3.20 -1.45
CA MET A 10 -10.65 -1.82 -1.70
C MET A 10 -9.41 -1.83 -2.58
N SER A 11 -9.15 -0.76 -3.29
CA SER A 11 -7.92 -0.63 -4.05
C SER A 11 -7.25 0.71 -3.78
N PHE A 12 -7.76 1.80 -4.32
CA PHE A 12 -7.18 3.11 -4.08
C PHE A 12 -8.27 4.17 -4.16
N LEU A 13 -8.01 5.29 -3.51
CA LEU A 13 -8.93 6.44 -3.52
C LEU A 13 -8.12 7.70 -3.68
N ARG A 14 -8.65 8.66 -4.42
CA ARG A 14 -8.01 9.97 -4.51
C ARG A 14 -8.25 10.73 -3.21
N TYR A 15 -7.18 11.21 -2.60
CA TYR A 15 -7.28 11.99 -1.38
C TYR A 15 -7.41 13.48 -1.70
N ASP A 16 -6.52 13.99 -2.54
CA ASP A 16 -6.60 15.37 -3.01
C ASP A 16 -5.89 15.45 -4.38
N SER A 17 -5.62 16.65 -4.85
CA SER A 17 -5.04 16.83 -6.18
C SER A 17 -3.64 16.25 -6.32
N GLU A 18 -2.96 15.97 -5.20
CA GLU A 18 -1.58 15.48 -5.25
C GLU A 18 -1.36 14.21 -4.45
N HIS A 19 -2.40 13.62 -3.87
CA HIS A 19 -2.24 12.44 -3.03
C HIS A 19 -3.30 11.40 -3.31
N PHE A 20 -2.92 10.14 -3.13
CA PHE A 20 -3.83 9.00 -3.19
C PHE A 20 -3.68 8.17 -1.92
N LEU A 21 -4.74 7.47 -1.58
CA LEU A 21 -4.72 6.50 -0.50
C LEU A 21 -4.72 5.12 -1.12
N LEU A 22 -3.71 4.32 -0.81
CA LEU A 22 -3.57 2.98 -1.37
C LEU A 22 -3.86 1.95 -0.29
N PHE A 23 -4.67 0.96 -0.63
CA PHE A 23 -5.00 -0.12 0.31
C PHE A 23 -4.08 -1.29 0.04
N LEU A 24 -3.01 -1.34 0.81
CA LEU A 24 -1.92 -2.29 0.65
C LEU A 24 -1.98 -3.39 1.70
N SER A 25 -1.13 -4.39 1.54
CA SER A 25 -1.06 -5.53 2.48
C SER A 25 -2.42 -6.22 2.63
N GLU A 26 -3.10 -6.39 1.51
CA GLU A 26 -4.42 -6.98 1.52
C GLU A 26 -4.38 -8.42 2.03
N GLN A 27 -5.30 -8.74 2.92
CA GLN A 27 -5.51 -10.11 3.37
C GLN A 27 -6.99 -10.41 3.29
N ARG A 28 -7.31 -11.52 2.65
CA ARG A 28 -8.69 -11.97 2.58
C ARG A 28 -8.99 -12.78 3.83
N VAL A 29 -10.05 -12.41 4.52
CA VAL A 29 -10.43 -13.06 5.77
C VAL A 29 -11.75 -13.78 5.55
N GLU A 30 -11.69 -15.12 5.59
CA GLU A 30 -12.90 -15.91 5.46
C GLU A 30 -13.57 -16.04 6.81
N ASN A 31 -14.87 -16.22 6.81
CA ASN A 31 -15.63 -16.41 8.04
C ASN A 31 -15.45 -15.24 9.01
N TYR A 32 -15.40 -14.05 8.48
CA TYR A 32 -15.31 -12.86 9.31
C TYR A 32 -16.68 -12.53 9.89
N HIS A 33 -16.71 -12.26 11.19
CA HIS A 33 -17.94 -11.89 11.88
C HIS A 33 -17.88 -10.41 12.21
N PRO A 34 -18.66 -9.57 11.52
CA PRO A 34 -18.71 -8.16 11.86
C PRO A 34 -19.19 -8.01 13.29
N ASP A 35 -18.66 -7.01 13.96
CA ASP A 35 -19.05 -6.79 15.34
C ASP A 35 -20.44 -6.21 15.38
N THR A 36 -21.40 -7.03 15.72
CA THR A 36 -22.77 -6.57 15.79
C THR A 36 -23.20 -6.74 17.20
N THR A 37 -22.88 -5.79 17.99
CA THR A 37 -23.02 -5.96 19.41
C THR A 37 -24.39 -6.27 19.86
N MET A 38 -25.39 -5.98 19.08
CA MET A 38 -26.67 -6.16 19.62
C MET A 38 -27.48 -7.19 19.03
N SER A 39 -26.99 -7.93 18.15
CA SER A 39 -27.88 -8.84 17.52
C SER A 39 -27.71 -10.22 18.02
N GLU A 40 -27.42 -10.34 19.23
CA GLU A 40 -27.29 -11.67 19.72
C GLU A 40 -28.54 -12.44 19.54
N SER A 41 -29.59 -11.75 19.28
CA SER A 41 -30.83 -12.46 19.29
C SER A 41 -30.88 -13.57 18.31
N ASP A 42 -30.35 -13.44 17.16
CA ASP A 42 -30.62 -14.46 16.20
C ASP A 42 -29.47 -15.33 15.91
N GLY A 43 -28.42 -15.17 16.51
CA GLY A 43 -27.34 -16.05 16.25
C GLY A 43 -27.01 -16.18 14.80
N ASP A 44 -27.58 -15.33 14.01
CA ASP A 44 -27.31 -15.40 12.62
C ASP A 44 -26.19 -14.57 12.21
N SER A 45 -25.23 -14.34 13.04
CA SER A 45 -24.09 -13.60 12.60
C SER A 45 -23.46 -14.41 11.50
N GLN A 46 -23.90 -14.21 10.32
CA GLN A 46 -23.36 -14.94 9.22
C GLN A 46 -21.94 -14.55 8.99
N ALA A 47 -21.09 -15.54 8.84
CA ALA A 47 -19.73 -15.32 8.48
C ALA A 47 -19.68 -14.76 7.06
N VAL A 48 -18.91 -13.72 6.84
CA VAL A 48 -18.76 -13.10 5.54
C VAL A 48 -17.29 -13.02 5.20
N THR A 49 -17.00 -12.79 3.93
CA THR A 49 -15.62 -12.56 3.53
C THR A 49 -15.32 -11.10 3.74
N ALA A 50 -14.19 -10.82 4.38
CA ALA A 50 -13.74 -9.46 4.59
C ALA A 50 -12.34 -9.32 4.02
N TYR A 51 -11.89 -8.09 3.91
CA TYR A 51 -10.57 -7.77 3.42
C TYR A 51 -9.93 -6.81 4.39
N SER A 52 -8.69 -7.06 4.78
CA SER A 52 -7.99 -6.16 5.67
C SER A 52 -6.84 -5.50 4.95
N TYR A 53 -6.53 -4.30 5.35
CA TYR A 53 -5.44 -3.52 4.79
C TYR A 53 -4.69 -2.85 5.93
N GLU A 54 -3.41 -2.69 5.75
CA GLU A 54 -2.58 -2.09 6.79
C GLU A 54 -1.76 -0.97 6.17
N GLY A 55 -1.76 0.19 6.79
CA GLY A 55 -1.03 1.33 6.27
C GLY A 55 -0.83 2.41 7.30
N SER A 56 -0.33 3.54 6.84
CA SER A 56 0.01 4.67 7.71
C SER A 56 -1.21 5.44 8.20
N GLU A 57 -2.33 5.35 7.50
CA GLU A 57 -3.51 6.12 7.85
C GLU A 57 -4.46 5.31 8.73
N ILE A 58 -5.31 6.00 9.44
CA ILE A 58 -6.21 5.36 10.39
C ILE A 58 -7.16 4.38 9.71
N ASP A 59 -7.50 4.64 8.46
CA ASP A 59 -8.41 3.76 7.71
C ASP A 59 -7.68 2.55 7.11
N GLY A 60 -6.44 2.32 7.46
CA GLY A 60 -5.68 1.20 6.96
C GLY A 60 -5.02 1.43 5.63
N SER A 61 -5.17 2.62 5.06
CA SER A 61 -4.56 2.93 3.77
C SER A 61 -3.16 3.53 3.97
N THR A 62 -2.43 3.61 2.88
CA THR A 62 -1.13 4.28 2.86
C THR A 62 -1.25 5.49 1.93
N LYS A 63 -0.93 6.66 2.45
CA LYS A 63 -1.03 7.90 1.68
C LYS A 63 0.26 8.12 0.91
N ILE A 64 0.14 8.35 -0.39
CA ILE A 64 1.31 8.60 -1.24
C ILE A 64 1.08 9.86 -2.06
N GLU A 65 2.18 10.43 -2.55
CA GLU A 65 2.12 11.52 -3.50
C GLU A 65 1.94 10.96 -4.91
N ALA A 66 0.86 11.33 -5.55
CA ALA A 66 0.60 10.92 -6.93
C ALA A 66 -0.43 11.86 -7.51
N LYS A 67 -0.22 12.30 -8.74
CA LYS A 67 -1.13 13.22 -9.38
C LYS A 67 -2.24 12.51 -10.14
N SER A 68 -2.03 11.27 -10.48
CA SER A 68 -3.02 10.49 -11.21
C SER A 68 -2.96 9.04 -10.79
N ALA A 69 -4.03 8.31 -11.09
CA ALA A 69 -4.12 6.89 -10.78
C ALA A 69 -3.46 6.09 -11.89
N SER A 70 -2.15 6.17 -11.96
CA SER A 70 -1.40 5.44 -12.97
C SER A 70 -0.30 4.62 -12.31
N TYR A 71 0.11 3.56 -12.99
CA TYR A 71 1.17 2.69 -12.50
C TYR A 71 2.43 3.51 -12.14
N ARG A 72 2.85 4.37 -13.07
CA ARG A 72 4.06 5.16 -12.89
C ARG A 72 3.98 6.07 -11.67
N GLU A 73 2.85 6.77 -11.51
CA GLU A 73 2.68 7.67 -10.39
C GLU A 73 2.64 6.92 -9.07
N PHE A 74 2.01 5.76 -9.05
CA PHE A 74 1.94 4.96 -7.85
C PHE A 74 3.31 4.40 -7.47
N VAL A 75 4.10 3.93 -8.44
CA VAL A 75 5.44 3.45 -8.16
C VAL A 75 6.27 4.58 -7.54
N ASN A 76 6.27 5.74 -8.17
CA ASN A 76 7.05 6.87 -7.69
C ASN A 76 6.60 7.31 -6.30
N GLY A 77 5.28 7.34 -6.07
CA GLY A 77 4.76 7.71 -4.77
C GLY A 77 5.13 6.72 -3.69
N LEU A 78 5.08 5.43 -3.99
CA LEU A 78 5.48 4.40 -3.03
C LEU A 78 6.97 4.49 -2.71
N VAL A 79 7.79 4.72 -3.71
CA VAL A 79 9.23 4.88 -3.48
C VAL A 79 9.46 6.08 -2.54
N ARG A 80 8.76 7.18 -2.77
CA ARG A 80 8.93 8.39 -1.96
C ARG A 80 8.45 8.24 -0.51
N THR A 81 7.72 7.19 -0.18
CA THR A 81 7.37 6.96 1.23
C THR A 81 8.59 6.58 2.06
N LYS A 82 9.64 6.06 1.44
CA LYS A 82 10.86 5.67 2.15
C LYS A 82 12.09 6.47 1.73
N TYR A 83 12.08 7.03 0.54
CA TYR A 83 13.24 7.75 -0.01
C TYR A 83 12.77 9.08 -0.57
N SER A 84 13.37 10.17 -0.11
CA SER A 84 13.09 11.47 -0.71
C SER A 84 13.71 11.53 -2.09
N GLN A 85 13.35 12.52 -2.87
CA GLN A 85 13.95 12.71 -4.19
C GLN A 85 15.46 12.91 -4.07
N SER A 86 15.90 13.66 -3.05
CA SER A 86 17.32 13.85 -2.81
C SER A 86 18.03 12.55 -2.48
N ASP A 87 17.38 11.69 -1.69
CA ASP A 87 17.95 10.38 -1.37
C ASP A 87 18.13 9.53 -2.60
N VAL A 88 17.12 9.51 -3.48
CA VAL A 88 17.18 8.74 -4.72
C VAL A 88 18.33 9.24 -5.58
N GLU A 89 18.46 10.55 -5.73
CA GLU A 89 19.51 11.12 -6.53
C GLU A 89 20.89 10.77 -5.98
N ALA A 90 21.07 10.86 -4.65
CA ALA A 90 22.33 10.52 -4.03
C ALA A 90 22.69 9.05 -4.24
N ILE A 91 21.71 8.15 -4.07
CA ILE A 91 21.94 6.73 -4.24
C ILE A 91 22.36 6.42 -5.68
N LEU A 92 21.70 7.02 -6.65
CA LEU A 92 22.00 6.79 -8.05
C LEU A 92 23.36 7.39 -8.42
N CYS A 93 23.69 8.55 -7.89
CA CYS A 93 24.98 9.19 -8.18
C CYS A 93 26.14 8.43 -7.55
N ASN A 94 25.93 7.81 -6.40
CA ASN A 94 27.00 7.09 -5.71
C ASN A 94 27.19 5.66 -6.22
N HIS A 95 26.23 5.16 -7.00
CA HIS A 95 26.31 3.80 -7.51
C HIS A 95 27.50 3.69 -8.47
N GLY A 96 28.31 2.68 -8.26
CA GLY A 96 29.43 2.44 -9.16
C GLY A 96 30.74 3.13 -8.75
N ASP A 97 30.77 3.76 -7.58
CA ASP A 97 31.99 4.45 -7.13
C ASP A 97 32.95 3.50 -6.39
N GLY A 98 32.61 2.23 -6.28
CA GLY A 98 33.49 1.27 -5.61
C GLY A 98 33.32 1.19 -4.11
N ASN A 99 32.44 2.00 -3.53
CA ASN A 99 32.21 2.00 -2.10
C ASN A 99 31.13 0.95 -1.76
N LYS A 100 31.50 -0.01 -0.90
CA LYS A 100 30.60 -1.11 -0.59
C LYS A 100 29.28 -0.65 0.08
N GLU A 101 29.35 0.38 0.91
CA GLU A 101 28.17 0.90 1.56
C GLU A 101 27.20 1.49 0.53
N HIS A 102 27.74 2.20 -0.45
CA HIS A 102 26.92 2.80 -1.50
C HIS A 102 26.26 1.71 -2.37
N GLU A 103 26.97 0.62 -2.61
CA GLU A 103 26.41 -0.49 -3.36
C GLU A 103 25.30 -1.17 -2.58
N THR A 104 25.47 -1.32 -1.26
CA THR A 104 24.43 -1.90 -0.41
C THR A 104 23.19 -1.01 -0.39
N GLU A 105 23.39 0.31 -0.29
CA GLU A 105 22.26 1.25 -0.35
C GLU A 105 21.53 1.16 -1.66
N TYR A 106 22.27 1.05 -2.75
CA TYR A 106 21.67 0.92 -4.08
C TYR A 106 20.84 -0.35 -4.19
N LEU A 107 21.36 -1.48 -3.71
CA LEU A 107 20.62 -2.74 -3.76
C LEU A 107 19.36 -2.71 -2.90
N THR A 108 19.45 -2.10 -1.72
CA THR A 108 18.30 -1.97 -0.83
C THR A 108 17.23 -1.09 -1.48
N PHE A 109 17.65 0.00 -2.12
CA PHE A 109 16.74 0.88 -2.84
C PHE A 109 16.07 0.15 -4.00
N GLN A 110 16.85 -0.60 -4.78
CA GLN A 110 16.29 -1.34 -5.91
C GLN A 110 15.29 -2.41 -5.46
N ASN A 111 15.56 -3.07 -4.34
CA ASN A 111 14.64 -4.04 -3.79
C ASN A 111 13.31 -3.37 -3.42
N TRP A 112 13.37 -2.22 -2.78
CA TRP A 112 12.14 -1.50 -2.44
C TRP A 112 11.41 -1.03 -3.69
N ARG A 113 12.14 -0.55 -4.69
CA ARG A 113 11.54 -0.11 -5.93
C ARG A 113 10.83 -1.26 -6.65
N GLU A 114 11.41 -2.46 -6.62
CA GLU A 114 10.76 -3.63 -7.20
C GLU A 114 9.48 -3.99 -6.44
N GLN A 115 9.49 -3.90 -5.12
CA GLN A 115 8.28 -4.12 -4.32
C GLN A 115 7.23 -3.07 -4.65
N ALA A 116 7.64 -1.82 -4.80
CA ALA A 116 6.72 -0.75 -5.16
C ALA A 116 6.07 -1.00 -6.51
N LYS A 117 6.84 -1.51 -7.47
CA LYS A 117 6.31 -1.86 -8.80
C LYS A 117 5.25 -2.95 -8.69
N GLN A 118 5.52 -3.98 -7.89
CA GLN A 118 4.57 -5.06 -7.73
C GLN A 118 3.30 -4.60 -7.03
N MET A 119 3.43 -3.77 -6.00
CA MET A 119 2.28 -3.23 -5.31
C MET A 119 1.43 -2.34 -6.21
N ALA A 120 2.07 -1.49 -6.99
CA ALA A 120 1.35 -0.61 -7.91
C ALA A 120 0.62 -1.41 -8.98
N LYS A 121 1.27 -2.43 -9.53
CA LYS A 121 0.65 -3.27 -10.54
C LYS A 121 -0.55 -4.01 -9.97
N GLU A 122 -0.41 -4.56 -8.79
CA GLU A 122 -1.49 -5.29 -8.15
C GLU A 122 -2.69 -4.38 -7.90
N LEU A 123 -2.43 -3.15 -7.44
CA LEU A 123 -3.52 -2.20 -7.20
C LEU A 123 -4.26 -1.84 -8.49
N ILE A 124 -3.51 -1.55 -9.54
CA ILE A 124 -4.11 -1.16 -10.82
C ILE A 124 -4.91 -2.31 -11.42
N ASP A 125 -4.41 -3.53 -11.27
CA ASP A 125 -5.05 -4.71 -11.84
C ASP A 125 -6.10 -5.35 -10.92
N ARG A 126 -6.22 -4.85 -9.71
CA ARG A 126 -7.12 -5.46 -8.72
C ARG A 126 -8.57 -5.32 -9.13
N ASP A 127 -9.28 -6.44 -9.09
CA ASP A 127 -10.68 -6.46 -9.42
C ASP A 127 -11.49 -6.19 -8.15
N ILE A 128 -12.25 -5.10 -8.16
CA ILE A 128 -13.05 -4.73 -7.00
C ILE A 128 -14.53 -4.75 -7.32
N SER A 129 -14.91 -5.39 -8.37
CA SER A 129 -16.32 -5.50 -8.74
C SER A 129 -17.12 -6.40 -7.78
#